data_7efe627231f3b764dda88cacadbc27fd
#
_entry.id   7efe627231f3b764dda88cacadbc27fd
#
_cell.length_a   1.000
_cell.length_b   1.000
_cell.length_c   1.000
_cell.angle_alpha   90.00
_cell.angle_beta   90.00
_cell.angle_gamma   90.00
#
_symmetry.space_group_name_H-M   'P 1'
#
loop_
_entity.id
_entity.type
_entity.pdbx_description
1 polymer ?
#
loop_
_entity_poly.entity_id
_entity_poly.type
_entity_poly.pdbx_seq_one_letter_code
_entity_poly.pdbx_strand_id
1 'polypeptide(L)'
;MAMLVDGRIPEGLGWDRLGADFRWPRPRRFNIAEICCDRHARRDPSRLALRYVRPGGDRRDYDFGQLARASRRLANAFAGHGIGRGDRIAVLLPQTPETLLTHLAAYRLGAVVVPLSTLFGEDGLGFRLRDSGAKNLAVALRPGSPSAKKAEGEGLKVMA
;
A
#
# COMPACT_ATOMS: atom_id res chain seq x y z
N MET A 1 -11.55 -20.69 21.74
CA MET A 1 -11.39 -19.53 20.82
C MET A 1 -12.73 -18.83 20.76
N ALA A 2 -12.87 -17.70 21.49
CA ALA A 2 -14.09 -16.90 21.41
C ALA A 2 -14.19 -16.36 19.98
N MET A 3 -15.01 -17.00 19.14
CA MET A 3 -15.29 -16.53 17.80
C MET A 3 -16.19 -15.32 17.91
N LEU A 4 -15.83 -14.24 17.20
CA LEU A 4 -16.79 -13.21 16.85
C LEU A 4 -17.92 -13.87 16.07
N VAL A 5 -19.10 -13.98 16.66
CA VAL A 5 -20.30 -14.45 15.98
C VAL A 5 -20.84 -13.25 15.21
N ASP A 6 -20.87 -13.37 13.88
CA ASP A 6 -21.30 -12.29 12.94
C ASP A 6 -20.57 -10.96 13.10
N GLY A 7 -19.29 -10.98 13.51
CA GLY A 7 -18.48 -9.78 13.70
C GLY A 7 -18.81 -8.96 14.94
N ARG A 8 -19.66 -9.48 15.82
CA ARG A 8 -20.04 -8.84 17.10
C ARG A 8 -19.36 -9.54 18.27
N ILE A 9 -18.99 -8.74 19.27
CA ILE A 9 -18.53 -9.25 20.56
C ILE A 9 -19.76 -9.78 21.30
N PRO A 10 -19.77 -11.05 21.77
CA PRO A 10 -20.86 -11.57 22.56
C PRO A 10 -21.09 -10.72 23.82
N GLU A 11 -22.35 -10.48 24.18
CA GLU A 11 -22.69 -9.77 25.40
C GLU A 11 -22.09 -10.48 26.62
N GLY A 12 -21.52 -9.71 27.55
CA GLY A 12 -20.89 -10.24 28.76
C GLY A 12 -19.42 -10.71 28.58
N LEU A 13 -18.84 -10.59 27.40
CA LEU A 13 -17.43 -10.90 27.18
C LEU A 13 -16.58 -9.64 27.40
N GLY A 14 -15.91 -9.54 28.53
CA GLY A 14 -14.98 -8.44 28.82
C GLY A 14 -13.70 -8.50 27.98
N TRP A 15 -13.08 -7.34 27.77
CA TRP A 15 -11.83 -7.20 27.02
C TRP A 15 -10.69 -8.07 27.57
N ASP A 16 -10.61 -8.22 28.90
CA ASP A 16 -9.56 -9.03 29.55
C ASP A 16 -9.66 -10.50 29.12
N ARG A 17 -10.88 -11.05 29.04
CA ARG A 17 -11.10 -12.42 28.59
C ARG A 17 -10.82 -12.59 27.11
N LEU A 18 -11.25 -11.63 26.29
CA LEU A 18 -10.93 -11.60 24.86
C LEU A 18 -9.41 -11.57 24.64
N GLY A 19 -8.69 -10.73 25.37
CA GLY A 19 -7.24 -10.61 25.29
C GLY A 19 -6.51 -11.87 25.77
N ALA A 20 -7.00 -12.51 26.82
CA ALA A 20 -6.41 -13.74 27.34
C ALA A 20 -6.52 -14.93 26.38
N ASP A 21 -7.67 -15.05 25.69
CA ASP A 21 -7.94 -16.13 24.75
C ASP A 21 -7.46 -15.86 23.32
N PHE A 22 -7.17 -14.60 22.98
CA PHE A 22 -6.75 -14.22 21.65
C PHE A 22 -5.28 -14.60 21.39
N ARG A 23 -5.06 -15.28 20.28
CA ARG A 23 -3.71 -15.59 19.79
C ARG A 23 -3.57 -15.12 18.37
N TRP A 24 -2.57 -14.26 18.11
CA TRP A 24 -2.24 -13.85 16.78
C TRP A 24 -1.77 -15.03 15.94
N PRO A 25 -2.38 -15.31 14.79
CA PRO A 25 -1.82 -16.28 13.86
C PRO A 25 -0.44 -15.79 13.40
N ARG A 26 0.60 -16.59 13.62
CA ARG A 26 1.97 -16.27 13.21
C ARG A 26 2.42 -17.20 12.09
N PRO A 27 1.97 -16.97 10.85
CA PRO A 27 2.39 -17.79 9.73
C PRO A 27 3.90 -17.61 9.48
N ARG A 28 4.59 -18.68 9.12
CA ARG A 28 6.02 -18.63 8.75
C ARG A 28 6.29 -17.71 7.55
N ARG A 29 5.32 -17.61 6.65
CA ARG A 29 5.35 -16.75 5.47
C ARG A 29 4.08 -15.91 5.47
N PHE A 30 4.25 -14.62 5.29
CA PHE A 30 3.17 -13.66 5.26
C PHE A 30 3.41 -12.65 4.14
N ASN A 31 2.39 -12.41 3.31
CA ASN A 31 2.41 -11.36 2.31
C ASN A 31 1.12 -10.55 2.43
N ILE A 32 1.25 -9.25 2.67
CA ILE A 32 0.10 -8.36 2.88
C ILE A 32 -0.82 -8.34 1.66
N ALA A 33 -0.26 -8.27 0.43
CA ALA A 33 -1.06 -8.23 -0.79
C ALA A 33 -1.85 -9.53 -0.99
N GLU A 34 -1.26 -10.68 -0.62
CA GLU A 34 -1.96 -11.97 -0.65
C GLU A 34 -3.18 -11.96 0.28
N ILE A 35 -2.99 -11.55 1.52
CA ILE A 35 -4.04 -11.58 2.55
C ILE A 35 -5.12 -10.51 2.30
N CYS A 36 -4.73 -9.31 1.89
CA CYS A 36 -5.66 -8.19 1.75
C CYS A 36 -6.32 -8.10 0.37
N CYS A 37 -5.75 -8.74 -0.65
CA CYS A 37 -6.23 -8.61 -2.02
C CYS A 37 -6.44 -9.96 -2.70
N ASP A 38 -5.37 -10.78 -2.86
CA ASP A 38 -5.42 -11.94 -3.74
C ASP A 38 -6.38 -13.03 -3.27
N ARG A 39 -6.41 -13.33 -1.99
CA ARG A 39 -7.36 -14.33 -1.45
C ARG A 39 -8.81 -13.92 -1.67
N HIS A 40 -9.11 -12.62 -1.60
CA HIS A 40 -10.45 -12.10 -1.87
C HIS A 40 -10.76 -12.15 -3.35
N ALA A 41 -9.81 -11.78 -4.22
CA ALA A 41 -9.95 -11.87 -5.66
C ALA A 41 -10.16 -13.32 -6.17
N ARG A 42 -9.58 -14.33 -5.50
CA ARG A 42 -9.83 -15.75 -5.83
C ARG A 42 -11.21 -16.22 -5.38
N ARG A 43 -11.69 -15.71 -4.24
CA ARG A 43 -12.99 -16.11 -3.69
C ARG A 43 -14.15 -15.47 -4.45
N ASP A 44 -14.05 -14.17 -4.69
CA ASP A 44 -15.05 -13.37 -5.40
C ASP A 44 -14.34 -12.16 -6.06
N PRO A 45 -13.93 -12.30 -7.32
CA PRO A 45 -13.21 -11.24 -8.03
C PRO A 45 -14.06 -10.00 -8.28
N SER A 46 -15.39 -10.12 -8.36
CA SER A 46 -16.33 -9.03 -8.65
C SER A 46 -16.73 -8.22 -7.41
N ARG A 47 -16.38 -8.72 -6.21
CA ARG A 47 -16.69 -8.03 -4.96
C ARG A 47 -16.03 -6.66 -4.92
N LEU A 48 -16.79 -5.64 -4.50
CA LEU A 48 -16.29 -4.29 -4.29
C LEU A 48 -15.12 -4.30 -3.29
N ALA A 49 -13.98 -3.73 -3.71
CA ALA A 49 -12.77 -3.64 -2.91
C ALA A 49 -12.40 -2.19 -2.55
N LEU A 50 -12.61 -1.25 -3.47
CA LEU A 50 -12.30 0.16 -3.26
C LEU A 50 -13.36 1.01 -3.92
N ARG A 51 -13.86 1.99 -3.18
CA ARG A 51 -14.68 3.08 -3.69
C ARG A 51 -13.91 4.39 -3.58
N TYR A 52 -13.61 4.98 -4.71
CA TYR A 52 -12.95 6.27 -4.79
C TYR A 52 -13.97 7.35 -5.13
N VAL A 53 -14.06 8.36 -4.26
CA VAL A 53 -14.94 9.51 -4.44
C VAL A 53 -14.09 10.74 -4.65
N ARG A 54 -14.27 11.43 -5.78
CA ARG A 54 -13.58 12.67 -6.11
C ARG A 54 -14.23 13.87 -5.43
N PRO A 55 -13.50 14.97 -5.22
CA PRO A 55 -14.12 16.26 -4.97
C PRO A 55 -15.13 16.56 -6.10
N GLY A 56 -16.39 16.88 -5.74
CA GLY A 56 -17.48 17.03 -6.72
C GLY A 56 -18.42 15.84 -6.82
N GLY A 57 -18.12 14.73 -6.12
CA GLY A 57 -19.05 13.61 -5.95
C GLY A 57 -18.92 12.48 -6.97
N ASP A 58 -18.11 12.64 -8.01
CA ASP A 58 -17.81 11.56 -8.96
C ASP A 58 -17.25 10.34 -8.23
N ARG A 59 -17.84 9.18 -8.53
CA ARG A 59 -17.48 7.91 -7.89
C ARG A 59 -16.91 6.92 -8.88
N ARG A 60 -15.85 6.24 -8.46
CA ARG A 60 -15.27 5.13 -9.20
C ARG A 60 -15.09 3.94 -8.27
N ASP A 61 -15.70 2.82 -8.63
CA ASP A 61 -15.63 1.56 -7.90
C ASP A 61 -14.61 0.62 -8.56
N TYR A 62 -13.86 -0.10 -7.74
CA TYR A 62 -12.90 -1.11 -8.15
C TYR A 62 -13.20 -2.41 -7.42
N ASP A 63 -13.26 -3.51 -8.15
CA ASP A 63 -13.37 -4.84 -7.57
C ASP A 63 -12.01 -5.44 -7.20
N PHE A 64 -12.02 -6.54 -6.43
CA PHE A 64 -10.79 -7.22 -6.03
C PHE A 64 -10.01 -7.79 -7.22
N GLY A 65 -10.70 -8.25 -8.26
CA GLY A 65 -10.07 -8.75 -9.49
C GLY A 65 -9.31 -7.65 -10.22
N GLN A 66 -9.88 -6.45 -10.32
CA GLN A 66 -9.24 -5.29 -10.92
C GLN A 66 -7.99 -4.86 -10.13
N LEU A 67 -8.10 -4.75 -8.80
CA LEU A 67 -6.96 -4.40 -7.94
C LEU A 67 -5.85 -5.45 -8.03
N ALA A 68 -6.20 -6.73 -8.01
CA ALA A 68 -5.22 -7.81 -8.12
C ALA A 68 -4.47 -7.77 -9.45
N ARG A 69 -5.17 -7.59 -10.57
CA ARG A 69 -4.54 -7.50 -11.90
C ARG A 69 -3.65 -6.26 -12.03
N ALA A 70 -4.17 -5.09 -11.60
CA ALA A 70 -3.43 -3.83 -11.72
C ALA A 70 -2.18 -3.84 -10.85
N SER A 71 -2.28 -4.25 -9.58
CA SER A 71 -1.14 -4.30 -8.67
C SER A 71 -0.09 -5.35 -9.06
N ARG A 72 -0.47 -6.47 -9.72
CA ARG A 72 0.50 -7.43 -10.28
C ARG A 72 1.28 -6.82 -11.44
N ARG A 73 0.61 -6.11 -12.35
CA ARG A 73 1.30 -5.43 -13.45
C ARG A 73 2.27 -4.39 -12.93
N LEU A 74 1.87 -3.60 -11.94
CA LEU A 74 2.74 -2.60 -11.33
C LEU A 74 3.91 -3.27 -10.58
N ALA A 75 3.69 -4.38 -9.88
CA ALA A 75 4.77 -5.15 -9.25
C ALA A 75 5.80 -5.66 -10.26
N ASN A 76 5.34 -6.15 -11.42
CA ASN A 76 6.23 -6.56 -12.50
C ASN A 76 7.07 -5.38 -13.05
N ALA A 77 6.45 -4.20 -13.20
CA ALA A 77 7.16 -2.98 -13.60
C ALA A 77 8.23 -2.60 -12.55
N PHE A 78 7.89 -2.63 -11.26
CA PHE A 78 8.84 -2.39 -10.17
C PHE A 78 10.00 -3.39 -10.20
N ALA A 79 9.71 -4.68 -10.38
CA ALA A 79 10.75 -5.71 -10.52
C ALA A 79 11.66 -5.46 -11.74
N GLY A 80 11.09 -5.04 -12.86
CA GLY A 80 11.84 -4.63 -14.05
C GLY A 80 12.78 -3.42 -13.81
N HIS A 81 12.46 -2.58 -12.83
CA HIS A 81 13.33 -1.51 -12.35
C HIS A 81 14.32 -1.94 -11.24
N GLY A 82 14.40 -3.23 -10.95
CA GLY A 82 15.32 -3.80 -9.98
C GLY A 82 14.86 -3.70 -8.53
N ILE A 83 13.57 -3.45 -8.29
CA ILE A 83 13.00 -3.43 -6.94
C ILE A 83 12.64 -4.84 -6.51
N GLY A 84 13.11 -5.24 -5.34
CA GLY A 84 12.88 -6.55 -4.77
C GLY A 84 12.63 -6.53 -3.27
N ARG A 85 12.75 -7.71 -2.67
CA ARG A 85 12.52 -7.89 -1.24
C ARG A 85 13.50 -7.07 -0.39
N GLY A 86 12.94 -6.30 0.55
CA GLY A 86 13.71 -5.47 1.48
C GLY A 86 14.07 -4.10 0.93
N ASP A 87 13.86 -3.84 -0.36
CA ASP A 87 14.01 -2.49 -0.90
C ASP A 87 12.95 -1.55 -0.34
N ARG A 88 13.32 -0.29 -0.18
CA ARG A 88 12.42 0.75 0.31
C ARG A 88 11.91 1.58 -0.85
N ILE A 89 10.59 1.70 -0.93
CA ILE A 89 9.89 2.53 -1.92
C ILE A 89 9.23 3.68 -1.16
N ALA A 90 9.67 4.90 -1.38
CA ALA A 90 8.98 6.07 -0.90
C ALA A 90 7.73 6.33 -1.77
N VAL A 91 6.60 6.57 -1.13
CA VAL A 91 5.31 6.79 -1.81
C VAL A 91 4.79 8.16 -1.46
N LEU A 92 4.91 9.09 -2.41
CA LEU A 92 4.44 10.46 -2.30
C LEU A 92 3.27 10.66 -3.26
N LEU A 93 2.13 10.13 -2.89
CA LEU A 93 0.90 10.16 -3.68
C LEU A 93 -0.26 10.74 -2.85
N PRO A 94 -1.20 11.46 -3.46
CA PRO A 94 -2.44 11.83 -2.81
C PRO A 94 -3.29 10.58 -2.55
N GLN A 95 -4.41 10.73 -1.84
CA GLN A 95 -5.32 9.63 -1.52
C GLN A 95 -6.12 9.22 -2.77
N THR A 96 -5.47 8.51 -3.68
CA THR A 96 -6.03 8.02 -4.94
C THR A 96 -5.88 6.50 -5.06
N PRO A 97 -6.58 5.85 -6.00
CA PRO A 97 -6.43 4.40 -6.23
C PRO A 97 -4.98 3.97 -6.51
N GLU A 98 -4.19 4.82 -7.13
CA GLU A 98 -2.78 4.57 -7.45
C GLU A 98 -1.94 4.38 -6.19
N THR A 99 -2.27 5.08 -5.11
CA THR A 99 -1.60 4.91 -3.80
C THR A 99 -1.80 3.49 -3.28
N LEU A 100 -3.04 2.99 -3.28
CA LEU A 100 -3.33 1.61 -2.87
C LEU A 100 -2.64 0.60 -3.79
N LEU A 101 -2.68 0.82 -5.11
CA LEU A 101 -2.04 -0.07 -6.09
C LEU A 101 -0.52 -0.13 -5.88
N THR A 102 0.11 1.01 -5.59
CA THR A 102 1.55 1.10 -5.29
C THR A 102 1.90 0.31 -4.02
N HIS A 103 1.12 0.46 -2.96
CA HIS A 103 1.30 -0.32 -1.74
C HIS A 103 1.16 -1.82 -1.99
N LEU A 104 0.10 -2.25 -2.67
CA LEU A 104 -0.11 -3.66 -2.99
C LEU A 104 1.03 -4.22 -3.87
N ALA A 105 1.50 -3.44 -4.86
CA ALA A 105 2.61 -3.84 -5.72
C ALA A 105 3.91 -4.03 -4.93
N ALA A 106 4.25 -3.08 -4.06
CA ALA A 106 5.42 -3.16 -3.18
C ALA A 106 5.34 -4.38 -2.24
N TYR A 107 4.20 -4.60 -1.61
CA TYR A 107 4.00 -5.74 -0.70
C TYR A 107 4.11 -7.10 -1.42
N ARG A 108 3.71 -7.19 -2.71
CA ARG A 108 3.91 -8.40 -3.52
C ARG A 108 5.37 -8.78 -3.65
N LEU A 109 6.23 -7.80 -3.81
CA LEU A 109 7.66 -7.97 -3.94
C LEU A 109 8.37 -8.19 -2.58
N GLY A 110 7.65 -7.99 -1.46
CA GLY A 110 8.27 -7.96 -0.14
C GLY A 110 9.12 -6.70 0.08
N ALA A 111 8.86 -5.64 -0.68
CA ALA A 111 9.46 -4.34 -0.48
C ALA A 111 8.81 -3.61 0.70
N VAL A 112 9.52 -2.66 1.27
CA VAL A 112 9.09 -1.81 2.37
C VAL A 112 8.54 -0.51 1.79
N VAL A 113 7.30 -0.17 2.13
CA VAL A 113 6.68 1.10 1.75
C VAL A 113 7.00 2.15 2.79
N VAL A 114 7.49 3.30 2.33
CA VAL A 114 7.71 4.51 3.12
C VAL A 114 6.68 5.55 2.69
N PRO A 115 5.50 5.61 3.34
CA PRO A 115 4.48 6.57 2.96
C PRO A 115 4.87 7.97 3.36
N LEU A 116 4.76 8.92 2.44
CA LEU A 116 5.08 10.32 2.63
C LEU A 116 3.84 11.18 2.40
N SER A 117 3.68 12.21 3.23
CA SER A 117 2.60 13.18 3.05
C SER A 117 2.95 14.16 1.93
N THR A 118 2.00 14.45 1.07
CA THR A 118 2.10 15.50 0.05
C THR A 118 2.16 16.92 0.65
N LEU A 119 1.94 17.04 1.95
CA LEU A 119 2.04 18.32 2.70
C LEU A 119 3.45 18.60 3.24
N PHE A 120 4.39 17.65 3.13
CA PHE A 120 5.75 17.90 3.54
C PHE A 120 6.45 18.86 2.58
N GLY A 121 7.09 19.90 3.15
CA GLY A 121 8.03 20.73 2.40
C GLY A 121 9.30 19.97 2.01
N GLU A 122 10.12 20.60 1.17
CA GLU A 122 11.31 19.98 0.57
C GLU A 122 12.29 19.41 1.61
N ASP A 123 12.57 20.16 2.68
CA ASP A 123 13.50 19.74 3.74
C ASP A 123 12.97 18.50 4.49
N GLY A 124 11.65 18.51 4.78
CA GLY A 124 10.99 17.39 5.43
C GLY A 124 10.95 16.12 4.58
N LEU A 125 10.80 16.26 3.27
CA LEU A 125 10.89 15.14 2.33
C LEU A 125 12.33 14.64 2.21
N GLY A 126 13.28 15.54 1.99
CA GLY A 126 14.70 15.21 1.87
C GLY A 126 15.24 14.47 3.10
N PHE A 127 14.88 14.93 4.31
CA PHE A 127 15.24 14.24 5.55
C PHE A 127 14.72 12.80 5.56
N ARG A 128 13.43 12.59 5.31
CA ARG A 128 12.80 11.26 5.37
C ARG A 128 13.32 10.30 4.31
N LEU A 129 13.60 10.81 3.13
CA LEU A 129 14.18 10.00 2.05
C LEU A 129 15.59 9.52 2.42
N ARG A 130 16.44 10.39 2.96
CA ARG A 130 17.78 10.03 3.43
C ARG A 130 17.73 9.09 4.62
N ASP A 131 16.94 9.40 5.63
CA ASP A 131 16.82 8.61 6.87
C ASP A 131 16.30 7.19 6.58
N SER A 132 15.27 7.06 5.73
CA SER A 132 14.74 5.75 5.34
C SER A 132 15.68 4.96 4.43
N GLY A 133 16.64 5.58 3.78
CA GLY A 133 17.46 4.98 2.74
C GLY A 133 16.64 4.48 1.54
N ALA A 134 15.51 5.10 1.25
CA ALA A 134 14.72 4.78 0.07
C ALA A 134 15.48 5.19 -1.20
N LYS A 135 15.64 4.23 -2.12
CA LYS A 135 16.30 4.46 -3.41
C LYS A 135 15.31 4.66 -4.57
N ASN A 136 14.05 4.41 -4.31
CA ASN A 136 12.98 4.47 -5.30
C ASN A 136 11.85 5.35 -4.76
N LEU A 137 11.28 6.18 -5.61
CA LEU A 137 10.21 7.10 -5.27
C LEU A 137 9.05 6.93 -6.27
N ALA A 138 7.91 6.45 -5.78
CA ALA A 138 6.66 6.47 -6.53
C ALA A 138 5.94 7.80 -6.27
N VAL A 139 5.74 8.59 -7.30
CA VAL A 139 5.21 9.96 -7.20
C VAL A 139 4.13 10.20 -8.25
N ALA A 140 3.11 10.95 -7.86
CA ALA A 140 2.24 11.62 -8.82
C ALA A 140 2.81 13.03 -9.11
N LEU A 141 3.98 13.09 -9.71
CA LEU A 141 4.58 14.35 -10.17
C LEU A 141 4.49 14.44 -11.68
N ARG A 142 4.27 15.67 -12.18
CA ARG A 142 4.46 15.91 -13.61
C ARG A 142 5.93 15.69 -13.94
N PRO A 143 6.26 14.88 -14.97
CA PRO A 143 7.63 14.75 -15.42
C PRO A 143 8.26 16.12 -15.63
N GLY A 144 9.49 16.31 -15.15
CA GLY A 144 10.22 17.58 -15.26
C GLY A 144 9.83 18.67 -14.27
N SER A 145 8.90 18.42 -13.34
CA SER A 145 8.61 19.37 -12.25
C SER A 145 9.84 19.61 -11.37
N PRO A 146 9.95 20.78 -10.67
CA PRO A 146 11.08 21.06 -9.79
C PRO A 146 11.30 19.96 -8.74
N SER A 147 10.22 19.41 -8.19
CA SER A 147 10.28 18.32 -7.20
C SER A 147 10.74 16.99 -7.81
N ALA A 148 10.38 16.70 -9.08
CA ALA A 148 10.88 15.52 -9.76
C ALA A 148 12.39 15.65 -10.04
N LYS A 149 12.83 16.79 -10.58
CA LYS A 149 14.25 17.07 -10.82
C LYS A 149 15.10 17.02 -9.56
N LYS A 150 14.57 17.53 -8.43
CA LYS A 150 15.26 17.47 -7.16
C LYS A 150 15.39 16.03 -6.65
N ALA A 151 14.33 15.24 -6.74
CA ALA A 151 14.37 13.81 -6.37
C ALA A 151 15.38 13.04 -7.22
N GLU A 152 15.45 13.30 -8.51
CA GLU A 152 16.45 12.71 -9.42
C GLU A 152 17.87 13.15 -9.05
N GLY A 153 18.07 14.42 -8.69
CA GLY A 153 19.35 14.96 -8.21
C GLY A 153 19.84 14.33 -6.90
N GLU A 154 18.91 13.83 -6.06
CA GLU A 154 19.19 13.07 -4.83
C GLU A 154 19.44 11.56 -5.12
N GLY A 155 19.54 11.16 -6.38
CA GLY A 155 19.81 9.78 -6.80
C GLY A 155 18.61 8.84 -6.70
N LEU A 156 17.40 9.39 -6.63
CA LEU A 156 16.15 8.62 -6.57
C LEU A 156 15.65 8.30 -7.98
N LYS A 157 15.26 7.05 -8.22
CA LYS A 157 14.47 6.68 -9.40
C LYS A 157 13.05 7.19 -9.23
N VAL A 158 12.66 8.19 -9.99
CA VAL A 158 11.29 8.71 -10.03
C VAL A 158 10.45 7.85 -10.97
N MET A 159 9.37 7.29 -10.44
CA MET A 159 8.39 6.51 -11.20
C MET A 159 7.08 7.30 -11.18
N ALA A 160 6.70 7.85 -12.33
CA ALA A 160 5.48 8.65 -12.53
C ALA A 160 4.30 7.79 -12.99
#